data_267ba16312da0ac4dac5d32389cc0257
#
_entry.id   267ba16312da0ac4dac5d32389cc0257
#
_cell.length_a   1.000
_cell.length_b   1.000
_cell.length_c   1.000
_cell.angle_alpha   90.00
_cell.angle_beta   90.00
_cell.angle_gamma   90.00
#
_symmetry.space_group_name_H-M   'P 1'
#
loop_
_entity.id
_entity.type
_entity.pdbx_description
1 polymer ?
#
loop_
_entity_poly.entity_id
_entity_poly.type
_entity_poly.pdbx_seq_one_letter_code
_entity_poly.pdbx_strand_id
1 'polypeptide(L)'
;MAAPVFAFVLHKDGKADDTAPELAAAARLMRPDAQRVAIVTGADAGVDAVCQELAASYAEVWKFSGDVLAYPNAEIIRALLLKILPKGCTLLLPHTTFGMDLGPGLAVKMDAAYIPDVTAFDGVDGTTLKAVRQEFNGQVSTHLACDISKGAVISVRSGCFPAGESASVGGQVIDKSPEIGELSARRRFVELLQAEVGDVDITKEDVLVSVGRGIGDKENLPLADDLAKAMGAVVSCSRPVVDAKWLEKSRQVGTSGKTVKPKVYLALGISGSFQHMGGLKGNPFIVAVNKNPKAPIFQMANVGVVADVLEFVPELTEKIKTAK
;
A
#
# COMPACT_ATOMS: atom_id res chain seq x y z
N MET A 1 28.62 9.50 -12.72
CA MET A 1 27.18 9.56 -12.33
C MET A 1 26.87 8.30 -11.55
N ALA A 2 26.08 8.39 -10.49
CA ALA A 2 25.60 7.23 -9.75
C ALA A 2 24.75 6.34 -10.67
N ALA A 3 24.80 5.01 -10.48
CA ALA A 3 23.96 4.10 -11.24
C ALA A 3 22.46 4.38 -10.99
N PRO A 4 21.61 4.30 -12.02
CA PRO A 4 20.20 4.60 -11.88
C PRO A 4 19.50 3.62 -10.92
N VAL A 5 18.46 4.11 -10.24
CA VAL A 5 17.55 3.33 -9.42
C VAL A 5 16.26 3.14 -10.20
N PHE A 6 15.88 1.90 -10.41
CA PHE A 6 14.67 1.52 -11.11
C PHE A 6 13.52 1.33 -10.13
N ALA A 7 12.31 1.64 -10.54
CA ALA A 7 11.08 1.37 -9.81
C ALA A 7 10.07 0.71 -10.74
N PHE A 8 9.56 -0.45 -10.37
CA PHE A 8 8.45 -1.07 -11.08
C PHE A 8 7.14 -0.53 -10.51
N VAL A 9 6.39 0.18 -11.34
CA VAL A 9 5.17 0.88 -10.93
C VAL A 9 3.95 0.08 -11.36
N LEU A 10 3.09 -0.21 -10.39
CA LEU A 10 1.76 -0.75 -10.66
C LEU A 10 0.78 0.38 -11.00
N HIS A 11 -0.22 0.07 -11.80
CA HIS A 11 -1.30 0.98 -12.13
C HIS A 11 -2.63 0.23 -12.30
N LYS A 12 -3.71 0.98 -12.26
CA LYS A 12 -5.05 0.48 -12.52
C LYS A 12 -5.91 1.58 -13.12
N ASP A 13 -6.73 1.23 -14.13
CA ASP A 13 -7.69 2.13 -14.77
C ASP A 13 -7.06 3.47 -15.22
N GLY A 14 -5.84 3.43 -15.79
CA GLY A 14 -5.14 4.60 -16.31
C GLY A 14 -4.56 5.54 -15.22
N LYS A 15 -4.44 5.09 -13.98
CA LYS A 15 -3.84 5.82 -12.86
C LYS A 15 -2.72 5.03 -12.23
N ALA A 16 -1.61 5.69 -11.91
CA ALA A 16 -0.55 5.09 -11.13
C ALA A 16 -1.05 4.67 -9.74
N ASP A 17 -0.52 3.56 -9.22
CA ASP A 17 -0.77 3.16 -7.85
C ASP A 17 -0.19 4.20 -6.88
N ASP A 18 -0.84 4.40 -5.72
CA ASP A 18 -0.40 5.35 -4.70
C ASP A 18 1.04 5.11 -4.19
N THR A 19 1.57 3.90 -4.40
CA THR A 19 2.96 3.58 -4.07
C THR A 19 3.97 4.17 -5.06
N ALA A 20 3.56 4.61 -6.24
CA ALA A 20 4.48 5.15 -7.24
C ALA A 20 5.27 6.37 -6.77
N PRO A 21 4.67 7.41 -6.18
CA PRO A 21 5.41 8.53 -5.61
C PRO A 21 6.22 8.13 -4.37
N GLU A 22 5.78 7.12 -3.61
CA GLU A 22 6.54 6.59 -2.47
C GLU A 22 7.83 5.89 -2.94
N LEU A 23 7.79 5.12 -4.03
CA LEU A 23 8.97 4.50 -4.63
C LEU A 23 9.97 5.55 -5.13
N ALA A 24 9.50 6.66 -5.70
CA ALA A 24 10.36 7.77 -6.11
C ALA A 24 11.03 8.44 -4.89
N ALA A 25 10.28 8.63 -3.80
CA ALA A 25 10.80 9.18 -2.54
C ALA A 25 11.82 8.23 -1.90
N ALA A 26 11.53 6.93 -1.85
CA ALA A 26 12.42 5.89 -1.36
C ALA A 26 13.74 5.85 -2.16
N ALA A 27 13.67 5.89 -3.49
CA ALA A 27 14.85 5.94 -4.36
C ALA A 27 15.72 7.16 -4.08
N ARG A 28 15.09 8.33 -3.88
CA ARG A 28 15.80 9.59 -3.55
C ARG A 28 16.47 9.52 -2.19
N LEU A 29 15.80 8.96 -1.17
CA LEU A 29 16.40 8.81 0.17
C LEU A 29 17.55 7.82 0.17
N MET A 30 17.42 6.72 -0.59
CA MET A 30 18.47 5.71 -0.70
C MET A 30 19.71 6.24 -1.44
N ARG A 31 19.51 6.94 -2.59
CA ARG A 31 20.57 7.48 -3.42
C ARG A 31 20.15 8.85 -4.02
N PRO A 32 20.40 9.96 -3.33
CA PRO A 32 19.95 11.30 -3.74
C PRO A 32 20.40 11.70 -5.16
N ASP A 33 21.63 11.34 -5.53
CA ASP A 33 22.26 11.71 -6.80
C ASP A 33 21.97 10.73 -7.96
N ALA A 34 21.23 9.64 -7.70
CA ALA A 34 20.92 8.66 -8.73
C ALA A 34 19.72 9.10 -9.57
N GLN A 35 19.79 8.84 -10.87
CA GLN A 35 18.64 8.96 -11.75
C GLN A 35 17.56 7.93 -11.34
N ARG A 36 16.32 8.37 -11.32
CA ARG A 36 15.15 7.51 -11.03
C ARG A 36 14.46 7.16 -12.32
N VAL A 37 14.30 5.87 -12.57
CA VAL A 37 13.66 5.33 -13.78
C VAL A 37 12.44 4.52 -13.38
N ALA A 38 11.26 4.91 -13.82
CA ALA A 38 10.04 4.12 -13.66
C ALA A 38 9.90 3.11 -14.80
N ILE A 39 9.42 1.91 -14.48
CA ILE A 39 9.05 0.88 -15.45
C ILE A 39 7.55 0.65 -15.33
N VAL A 40 6.83 0.84 -16.43
CA VAL A 40 5.37 0.68 -16.53
C VAL A 40 5.04 -0.35 -17.59
N THR A 41 4.13 -1.27 -17.29
CA THR A 41 3.73 -2.34 -18.21
C THR A 41 2.21 -2.40 -18.34
N GLY A 42 1.67 -2.63 -19.52
CA GLY A 42 0.23 -2.78 -19.73
C GLY A 42 -0.10 -3.05 -21.19
N ALA A 43 -1.38 -3.03 -21.55
CA ALA A 43 -1.83 -3.29 -22.92
C ALA A 43 -2.76 -2.20 -23.50
N ASP A 44 -3.23 -1.28 -22.68
CA ASP A 44 -4.24 -0.29 -23.07
C ASP A 44 -3.69 1.15 -23.17
N ALA A 45 -4.52 2.04 -23.67
CA ALA A 45 -4.19 3.48 -23.77
C ALA A 45 -4.02 4.15 -22.39
N GLY A 46 -4.50 3.53 -21.30
CA GLY A 46 -4.32 4.03 -19.94
C GLY A 46 -2.86 4.06 -19.52
N VAL A 47 -2.01 3.20 -20.09
CA VAL A 47 -0.56 3.19 -19.84
C VAL A 47 0.09 4.53 -20.19
N ASP A 48 -0.36 5.18 -21.26
CA ASP A 48 0.19 6.48 -21.68
C ASP A 48 -0.11 7.58 -20.65
N ALA A 49 -1.33 7.60 -20.11
CA ALA A 49 -1.72 8.55 -19.05
C ALA A 49 -0.86 8.34 -17.80
N VAL A 50 -0.67 7.09 -17.37
CA VAL A 50 0.21 6.73 -16.25
C VAL A 50 1.64 7.18 -16.48
N CYS A 51 2.20 6.96 -17.68
CA CYS A 51 3.56 7.37 -18.01
C CYS A 51 3.73 8.90 -17.94
N GLN A 52 2.74 9.67 -18.41
CA GLN A 52 2.76 11.13 -18.31
C GLN A 52 2.69 11.62 -16.86
N GLU A 53 1.84 11.00 -16.04
CA GLU A 53 1.76 11.29 -14.62
C GLU A 53 3.11 11.07 -13.92
N LEU A 54 3.76 9.94 -14.20
CA LEU A 54 5.04 9.56 -13.58
C LEU A 54 6.22 10.43 -14.02
N ALA A 55 6.18 11.06 -15.19
CA ALA A 55 7.22 11.98 -15.65
C ALA A 55 7.39 13.20 -14.73
N ALA A 56 6.44 13.50 -13.85
CA ALA A 56 6.60 14.51 -12.82
C ALA A 56 7.58 14.09 -11.70
N SER A 57 7.74 12.78 -11.44
CA SER A 57 8.50 12.26 -10.30
C SER A 57 9.76 11.47 -10.68
N TYR A 58 9.84 11.01 -11.93
CA TYR A 58 10.91 10.18 -12.45
C TYR A 58 11.61 10.89 -13.63
N ALA A 59 12.92 10.75 -13.74
CA ALA A 59 13.69 11.33 -14.83
C ALA A 59 13.45 10.62 -16.17
N GLU A 60 13.21 9.32 -16.12
CA GLU A 60 12.77 8.52 -17.25
C GLU A 60 11.60 7.61 -16.85
N VAL A 61 10.68 7.41 -17.78
CA VAL A 61 9.59 6.44 -17.65
C VAL A 61 9.67 5.49 -18.84
N TRP A 62 10.04 4.25 -18.59
CA TRP A 62 10.11 3.21 -19.60
C TRP A 62 8.74 2.56 -19.75
N LYS A 63 8.11 2.80 -20.89
CA LYS A 63 6.82 2.22 -21.25
C LYS A 63 7.00 0.90 -21.99
N PHE A 64 6.30 -0.13 -21.54
CA PHE A 64 6.16 -1.41 -22.22
C PHE A 64 4.67 -1.71 -22.42
N SER A 65 4.19 -1.62 -23.64
CA SER A 65 2.79 -1.88 -23.99
C SER A 65 2.67 -3.07 -24.93
N GLY A 66 1.81 -4.03 -24.58
CA GLY A 66 1.56 -5.24 -25.38
C GLY A 66 0.57 -6.17 -24.68
N ASP A 67 -0.17 -6.96 -25.48
CA ASP A 67 -1.25 -7.85 -25.00
C ASP A 67 -0.78 -8.84 -23.91
N VAL A 68 0.46 -9.32 -24.02
CA VAL A 68 1.06 -10.21 -23.01
C VAL A 68 1.23 -9.56 -21.63
N LEU A 69 1.17 -8.23 -21.56
CA LEU A 69 1.29 -7.41 -20.38
C LEU A 69 -0.05 -6.86 -19.87
N ALA A 70 -1.17 -7.25 -20.47
CA ALA A 70 -2.51 -6.76 -20.10
C ALA A 70 -2.88 -7.04 -18.63
N TYR A 71 -2.28 -8.06 -18.04
CA TYR A 71 -2.41 -8.37 -16.63
C TYR A 71 -1.02 -8.52 -15.99
N PRO A 72 -0.79 -7.98 -14.78
CA PRO A 72 0.51 -8.08 -14.09
C PRO A 72 0.78 -9.51 -13.60
N ASN A 73 1.26 -10.37 -14.49
CA ASN A 73 1.70 -11.72 -14.18
C ASN A 73 3.17 -11.69 -13.78
N ALA A 74 3.49 -12.08 -12.55
CA ALA A 74 4.85 -12.03 -12.03
C ALA A 74 5.86 -12.87 -12.83
N GLU A 75 5.45 -13.96 -13.49
CA GLU A 75 6.35 -14.74 -14.37
C GLU A 75 6.71 -13.96 -15.63
N ILE A 76 5.73 -13.32 -16.27
CA ILE A 76 5.92 -12.50 -17.48
C ILE A 76 6.77 -11.28 -17.14
N ILE A 77 6.41 -10.55 -16.07
CA ILE A 77 7.14 -9.35 -15.65
C ILE A 77 8.57 -9.70 -15.26
N ARG A 78 8.80 -10.82 -14.57
CA ARG A 78 10.15 -11.28 -14.26
C ARG A 78 10.97 -11.55 -15.51
N ALA A 79 10.39 -12.22 -16.51
CA ALA A 79 11.08 -12.50 -17.77
C ALA A 79 11.43 -11.21 -18.52
N LEU A 80 10.52 -10.23 -18.53
CA LEU A 80 10.77 -8.90 -19.10
C LEU A 80 11.89 -8.18 -18.35
N LEU A 81 11.80 -8.06 -17.02
CA LEU A 81 12.79 -7.35 -16.21
C LEU A 81 14.19 -7.94 -16.33
N LEU A 82 14.32 -9.28 -16.40
CA LEU A 82 15.60 -9.94 -16.63
C LEU A 82 16.22 -9.59 -17.98
N LYS A 83 15.42 -9.25 -18.97
CA LYS A 83 15.85 -8.88 -20.31
C LYS A 83 16.28 -7.42 -20.42
N ILE A 84 15.58 -6.53 -19.71
CA ILE A 84 15.74 -5.07 -19.90
C ILE A 84 16.62 -4.41 -18.82
N LEU A 85 16.72 -5.01 -17.62
CA LEU A 85 17.46 -4.40 -16.53
C LEU A 85 18.97 -4.60 -16.70
N PRO A 86 19.79 -3.56 -16.48
CA PRO A 86 21.24 -3.70 -16.44
C PRO A 86 21.69 -4.63 -15.30
N LYS A 87 22.76 -5.34 -15.51
CA LYS A 87 23.40 -6.14 -14.43
C LYS A 87 23.86 -5.20 -13.31
N GLY A 88 23.67 -5.67 -12.07
CA GLY A 88 24.09 -4.92 -10.88
C GLY A 88 23.20 -3.71 -10.55
N CYS A 89 22.05 -3.56 -11.20
CA CYS A 89 21.12 -2.45 -10.90
C CYS A 89 20.36 -2.66 -9.57
N THR A 90 19.78 -1.58 -9.07
CA THR A 90 18.84 -1.61 -7.95
C THR A 90 17.43 -1.40 -8.48
N LEU A 91 16.52 -2.31 -8.14
CA LEU A 91 15.09 -2.22 -8.45
C LEU A 91 14.27 -2.11 -7.18
N LEU A 92 13.41 -1.11 -7.12
CA LEU A 92 12.40 -0.94 -6.09
C LEU A 92 11.04 -1.50 -6.56
N LEU A 93 10.36 -2.19 -5.66
CA LEU A 93 9.00 -2.74 -5.84
C LEU A 93 8.11 -2.28 -4.69
N PRO A 94 6.81 -2.10 -4.88
CA PRO A 94 5.90 -1.95 -3.75
C PRO A 94 5.79 -3.28 -2.98
N HIS A 95 5.78 -3.24 -1.65
CA HIS A 95 5.58 -4.43 -0.81
C HIS A 95 4.10 -4.83 -0.79
N THR A 96 3.61 -5.31 -1.92
CA THR A 96 2.27 -5.84 -2.16
C THR A 96 2.35 -7.34 -2.41
N THR A 97 1.20 -8.02 -2.49
CA THR A 97 1.16 -9.44 -2.87
C THR A 97 1.85 -9.72 -4.21
N PHE A 98 1.74 -8.79 -5.17
CA PHE A 98 2.45 -8.88 -6.44
C PHE A 98 3.97 -8.71 -6.26
N GLY A 99 4.42 -7.70 -5.49
CA GLY A 99 5.84 -7.49 -5.20
C GLY A 99 6.48 -8.67 -4.46
N MET A 100 5.74 -9.31 -3.55
CA MET A 100 6.17 -10.53 -2.84
C MET A 100 6.27 -11.75 -3.76
N ASP A 101 5.43 -11.86 -4.78
CA ASP A 101 5.51 -12.95 -5.79
C ASP A 101 6.65 -12.70 -6.80
N LEU A 102 6.88 -11.46 -7.19
CA LEU A 102 7.89 -11.09 -8.18
C LEU A 102 9.31 -11.07 -7.59
N GLY A 103 9.47 -10.39 -6.45
CA GLY A 103 10.77 -9.95 -5.94
C GLY A 103 11.77 -11.06 -5.65
N PRO A 104 11.43 -12.12 -4.87
CA PRO A 104 12.37 -13.17 -4.52
C PRO A 104 12.92 -13.91 -5.74
N GLY A 105 12.00 -14.31 -6.64
CA GLY A 105 12.37 -15.05 -7.85
C GLY A 105 13.16 -14.20 -8.85
N LEU A 106 12.94 -12.89 -8.89
CA LEU A 106 13.71 -11.95 -9.68
C LEU A 106 15.13 -11.81 -9.13
N ALA A 107 15.26 -11.54 -7.82
CA ALA A 107 16.56 -11.35 -7.17
C ALA A 107 17.49 -12.55 -7.36
N VAL A 108 16.97 -13.77 -7.15
CA VAL A 108 17.75 -15.01 -7.37
C VAL A 108 18.25 -15.11 -8.81
N LYS A 109 17.41 -14.77 -9.80
CA LYS A 109 17.81 -14.84 -11.22
C LYS A 109 18.76 -13.71 -11.63
N MET A 110 18.75 -12.60 -10.95
CA MET A 110 19.67 -11.48 -11.15
C MET A 110 21.00 -11.67 -10.40
N ASP A 111 21.14 -12.69 -9.55
CA ASP A 111 22.24 -12.86 -8.58
C ASP A 111 22.39 -11.63 -7.68
N ALA A 112 21.26 -11.02 -7.30
CA ALA A 112 21.17 -9.76 -6.55
C ALA A 112 20.65 -9.99 -5.14
N ALA A 113 20.90 -9.04 -4.22
CA ALA A 113 20.33 -9.06 -2.88
C ALA A 113 18.80 -8.88 -2.94
N TYR A 114 18.05 -9.60 -2.09
CA TYR A 114 16.62 -9.36 -1.89
C TYR A 114 16.38 -8.78 -0.51
N ILE A 115 15.82 -7.56 -0.45
CA ILE A 115 15.56 -6.86 0.81
C ILE A 115 14.07 -6.52 0.87
N PRO A 116 13.25 -7.38 1.52
CA PRO A 116 11.80 -7.17 1.57
C PRO A 116 11.38 -6.24 2.69
N ASP A 117 10.24 -5.54 2.45
CA ASP A 117 9.47 -4.83 3.45
C ASP A 117 10.22 -3.70 4.16
N VAL A 118 10.98 -2.94 3.38
CA VAL A 118 11.79 -1.82 3.88
C VAL A 118 10.89 -0.65 4.29
N THR A 119 11.15 -0.13 5.48
CA THR A 119 10.42 1.00 6.07
C THR A 119 11.24 2.28 6.15
N ALA A 120 12.57 2.18 6.11
CA ALA A 120 13.49 3.32 6.06
C ALA A 120 14.84 2.92 5.47
N PHE A 121 15.62 3.91 5.01
CA PHE A 121 17.01 3.75 4.61
C PHE A 121 17.90 4.58 5.51
N ASP A 122 18.97 3.97 6.03
CA ASP A 122 20.02 4.63 6.80
C ASP A 122 21.22 5.03 5.91
N GLY A 123 21.09 4.88 4.58
CA GLY A 123 22.06 5.27 3.57
C GLY A 123 22.81 4.11 2.91
N VAL A 124 23.71 4.48 2.01
CA VAL A 124 24.59 3.53 1.29
C VAL A 124 26.03 3.92 1.54
N ASP A 125 26.84 2.97 1.99
CA ASP A 125 28.26 3.14 2.24
C ASP A 125 29.05 2.17 1.34
N GLY A 126 29.67 2.69 0.29
CA GLY A 126 30.27 1.87 -0.77
C GLY A 126 29.25 0.96 -1.44
N THR A 127 29.39 -0.35 -1.25
CA THR A 127 28.44 -1.38 -1.73
C THR A 127 27.48 -1.88 -0.65
N THR A 128 27.52 -1.31 0.56
CA THR A 128 26.67 -1.72 1.67
C THR A 128 25.48 -0.80 1.79
N LEU A 129 24.28 -1.32 1.53
CA LEU A 129 23.02 -0.64 1.82
C LEU A 129 22.61 -0.90 3.27
N LYS A 130 22.33 0.20 3.98
CA LYS A 130 21.76 0.16 5.33
C LYS A 130 20.27 0.48 5.24
N ALA A 131 19.42 -0.44 5.72
CA ALA A 131 17.97 -0.34 5.63
C ALA A 131 17.31 -0.79 6.93
N VAL A 132 16.10 -0.33 7.16
CA VAL A 132 15.28 -0.71 8.32
C VAL A 132 14.05 -1.45 7.86
N ARG A 133 13.67 -2.49 8.57
CA ARG A 133 12.42 -3.21 8.40
C ARG A 133 11.80 -3.53 9.75
N GLN A 134 10.50 -3.78 9.74
CA GLN A 134 9.75 -4.15 10.93
C GLN A 134 9.56 -5.66 10.99
N GLU A 135 9.83 -6.26 12.14
CA GLU A 135 9.63 -7.68 12.41
C GLU A 135 8.68 -7.88 13.60
N PHE A 136 8.24 -9.12 13.81
CA PHE A 136 7.32 -9.48 14.89
C PHE A 136 6.08 -8.58 14.97
N ASN A 137 5.37 -8.39 13.83
CA ASN A 137 4.19 -7.52 13.72
C ASN A 137 4.47 -6.06 14.10
N GLY A 138 5.64 -5.53 13.76
CA GLY A 138 6.01 -4.15 14.04
C GLY A 138 6.57 -3.89 15.45
N GLN A 139 6.81 -4.93 16.22
CA GLN A 139 7.35 -4.79 17.60
C GLN A 139 8.86 -4.56 17.62
N VAL A 140 9.56 -4.97 16.57
CA VAL A 140 11.02 -4.84 16.48
C VAL A 140 11.40 -4.16 15.18
N SER A 141 12.21 -3.10 15.28
CA SER A 141 12.87 -2.49 14.13
C SER A 141 14.24 -3.16 13.91
N THR A 142 14.41 -3.83 12.80
CA THR A 142 15.67 -4.50 12.45
C THR A 142 16.45 -3.62 11.49
N HIS A 143 17.66 -3.23 11.86
CA HIS A 143 18.61 -2.54 11.00
C HIS A 143 19.45 -3.56 10.27
N LEU A 144 19.42 -3.49 8.94
CA LEU A 144 20.12 -4.39 8.05
C LEU A 144 21.30 -3.70 7.39
N ALA A 145 22.40 -4.43 7.21
CA ALA A 145 23.50 -4.07 6.34
C ALA A 145 23.64 -5.13 5.25
N CYS A 146 23.37 -4.77 4.00
CA CYS A 146 23.33 -5.71 2.88
C CYS A 146 24.34 -5.30 1.82
N ASP A 147 25.16 -6.25 1.36
CA ASP A 147 26.00 -6.04 0.19
C ASP A 147 25.13 -6.04 -1.09
N ILE A 148 25.16 -4.92 -1.80
CA ILE A 148 24.46 -4.70 -3.05
C ILE A 148 25.41 -4.54 -4.25
N SER A 149 26.65 -5.04 -4.14
CA SER A 149 27.66 -4.99 -5.21
C SER A 149 27.20 -5.66 -6.51
N LYS A 150 26.36 -6.69 -6.41
CA LYS A 150 25.74 -7.39 -7.53
C LYS A 150 24.34 -6.85 -7.90
N GLY A 151 23.91 -5.77 -7.27
CA GLY A 151 22.56 -5.20 -7.40
C GLY A 151 21.63 -5.62 -6.27
N ALA A 152 20.42 -5.04 -6.28
CA ALA A 152 19.40 -5.34 -5.27
C ALA A 152 17.98 -5.28 -5.85
N VAL A 153 17.12 -6.15 -5.37
CA VAL A 153 15.67 -6.06 -5.50
C VAL A 153 15.10 -5.76 -4.12
N ILE A 154 14.45 -4.62 -3.97
CA ILE A 154 14.02 -4.10 -2.68
C ILE A 154 12.52 -3.87 -2.74
N SER A 155 11.75 -4.47 -1.82
CA SER A 155 10.35 -4.10 -1.70
C SER A 155 10.13 -3.11 -0.56
N VAL A 156 9.38 -2.05 -0.87
CA VAL A 156 9.17 -0.87 -0.02
C VAL A 156 7.79 -0.94 0.59
N ARG A 157 7.68 -0.80 1.91
CA ARG A 157 6.39 -0.81 2.61
C ARG A 157 5.61 0.46 2.28
N SER A 158 4.37 0.30 1.83
CA SER A 158 3.46 1.42 1.56
C SER A 158 3.20 2.25 2.82
N GLY A 159 3.19 3.57 2.66
CA GLY A 159 2.95 4.53 3.74
C GLY A 159 4.20 4.91 4.55
N CYS A 160 5.38 4.33 4.26
CA CYS A 160 6.61 4.62 4.99
C CYS A 160 7.48 5.69 4.31
N PHE A 161 7.25 5.98 3.04
CA PHE A 161 8.02 6.95 2.26
C PHE A 161 7.08 8.00 1.67
N PRO A 162 6.62 8.98 2.48
CA PRO A 162 5.68 9.97 1.99
C PRO A 162 6.26 10.76 0.83
N ALA A 163 5.46 10.90 -0.21
CA ALA A 163 5.77 11.80 -1.32
C ALA A 163 5.86 13.22 -0.77
N GLY A 164 7.06 13.77 -0.70
CA GLY A 164 7.24 15.19 -0.41
C GLY A 164 6.81 16.04 -1.60
N GLU A 165 6.51 17.31 -1.38
CA GLU A 165 6.39 18.31 -2.45
C GLU A 165 7.74 18.40 -3.17
N SER A 166 7.87 17.64 -4.26
CA SER A 166 9.03 17.72 -5.14
C SER A 166 8.65 18.59 -6.33
N ALA A 167 9.51 19.54 -6.68
CA ALA A 167 9.39 20.19 -7.99
C ALA A 167 9.34 19.09 -9.08
N SER A 168 8.48 19.28 -10.07
CA SER A 168 8.40 18.34 -11.19
C SER A 168 9.77 18.16 -11.84
N VAL A 169 10.16 16.91 -12.03
CA VAL A 169 11.46 16.54 -12.61
C VAL A 169 11.46 16.80 -14.13
N GLY A 170 10.29 16.87 -14.78
CA GLY A 170 10.16 17.02 -16.23
C GLY A 170 10.77 15.84 -17.00
N GLY A 171 10.51 14.63 -16.52
CA GLY A 171 11.08 13.40 -17.07
C GLY A 171 10.60 13.05 -18.47
N GLN A 172 11.32 12.14 -19.13
CA GLN A 172 11.01 11.67 -20.47
C GLN A 172 10.31 10.32 -20.44
N VAL A 173 9.25 10.18 -21.24
CA VAL A 173 8.63 8.87 -21.51
C VAL A 173 9.35 8.23 -22.70
N ILE A 174 9.87 7.03 -22.50
CA ILE A 174 10.59 6.26 -23.50
C ILE A 174 9.81 5.00 -23.79
N ASP A 175 9.27 4.89 -25.00
CA ASP A 175 8.57 3.69 -25.45
C ASP A 175 9.56 2.59 -25.82
N LYS A 176 9.58 1.55 -24.98
CA LYS A 176 10.41 0.35 -25.14
C LYS A 176 9.58 -0.89 -25.49
N SER A 177 8.34 -0.71 -25.91
CA SER A 177 7.45 -1.79 -26.33
C SER A 177 8.09 -2.73 -27.38
N PRO A 178 8.86 -2.23 -28.38
CA PRO A 178 9.56 -3.12 -29.32
C PRO A 178 10.58 -4.08 -28.69
N GLU A 179 11.05 -3.78 -27.46
CA GLU A 179 12.02 -4.62 -26.76
C GLU A 179 11.36 -5.82 -26.03
N ILE A 180 10.03 -5.90 -25.93
CA ILE A 180 9.30 -6.97 -25.23
C ILE A 180 9.69 -8.35 -25.75
N GLY A 181 9.60 -8.57 -27.07
CA GLY A 181 9.86 -9.85 -27.71
C GLY A 181 8.92 -10.97 -27.20
N GLU A 182 9.33 -12.21 -27.39
CA GLU A 182 8.56 -13.35 -26.88
C GLU A 182 8.72 -13.50 -25.37
N LEU A 183 7.58 -13.52 -24.67
CA LEU A 183 7.49 -13.80 -23.23
C LEU A 183 6.51 -14.95 -23.02
N SER A 184 6.86 -15.87 -22.15
CA SER A 184 6.02 -17.02 -21.81
C SER A 184 5.90 -17.20 -20.30
N ALA A 185 4.75 -17.70 -19.85
CA ALA A 185 4.50 -18.03 -18.46
C ALA A 185 3.77 -19.38 -18.37
N ARG A 186 3.96 -20.07 -17.24
CA ARG A 186 3.18 -21.27 -16.90
C ARG A 186 1.81 -20.91 -16.34
N ARG A 187 1.73 -19.78 -15.61
CA ARG A 187 0.47 -19.21 -15.10
C ARG A 187 -0.18 -18.35 -16.16
N ARG A 188 -1.48 -18.48 -16.32
CA ARG A 188 -2.29 -17.60 -17.16
C ARG A 188 -3.34 -16.88 -16.32
N PHE A 189 -3.60 -15.64 -16.65
CA PHE A 189 -4.76 -14.93 -16.14
C PHE A 189 -6.04 -15.61 -16.66
N VAL A 190 -7.00 -15.83 -15.78
CA VAL A 190 -8.32 -16.36 -16.14
C VAL A 190 -9.35 -15.24 -16.07
N GLU A 191 -9.55 -14.70 -14.87
CA GLU A 191 -10.48 -13.61 -14.65
C GLU A 191 -10.17 -12.90 -13.33
N LEU A 192 -10.60 -11.65 -13.23
CA LEU A 192 -10.63 -10.88 -11.99
C LEU A 192 -12.04 -10.96 -11.42
N LEU A 193 -12.21 -11.75 -10.36
CA LEU A 193 -13.44 -11.73 -9.59
C LEU A 193 -13.48 -10.42 -8.80
N GLN A 194 -14.29 -9.49 -9.28
CA GLN A 194 -14.60 -8.31 -8.47
C GLN A 194 -15.50 -8.79 -7.32
N ALA A 195 -15.12 -8.44 -6.10
CA ALA A 195 -16.04 -8.58 -4.99
C ALA A 195 -17.34 -7.84 -5.36
N GLU A 196 -18.49 -8.47 -5.11
CA GLU A 196 -19.78 -7.80 -5.31
C GLU A 196 -19.68 -6.40 -4.71
N VAL A 197 -20.14 -5.41 -5.48
CA VAL A 197 -20.22 -4.05 -4.98
C VAL A 197 -21.22 -4.11 -3.85
N GLY A 198 -20.71 -4.08 -2.61
CA GLY A 198 -21.59 -4.06 -1.42
C GLY A 198 -22.44 -2.81 -1.45
N ASP A 199 -23.35 -2.73 -0.50
CA ASP A 199 -24.28 -1.63 -0.30
C ASP A 199 -23.61 -0.24 -0.21
N VAL A 200 -22.30 -0.20 0.14
CA VAL A 200 -21.50 1.03 0.32
C VAL A 200 -20.04 0.84 -0.10
N ASP A 201 -19.49 1.85 -0.77
CA ASP A 201 -18.05 1.92 -1.08
C ASP A 201 -17.30 2.74 -0.03
N ILE A 202 -16.81 2.06 1.01
CA ILE A 202 -16.08 2.69 2.11
C ILE A 202 -14.75 3.33 1.70
N THR A 203 -14.27 3.12 0.48
CA THR A 203 -12.97 3.65 0.03
C THR A 203 -13.02 5.13 -0.33
N LYS A 204 -14.23 5.67 -0.53
CA LYS A 204 -14.48 7.06 -0.94
C LYS A 204 -14.91 7.96 0.21
N GLU A 205 -15.06 7.40 1.40
CA GLU A 205 -15.64 8.10 2.52
C GLU A 205 -14.60 8.89 3.32
N ASP A 206 -14.91 10.15 3.61
CA ASP A 206 -14.06 11.03 4.42
C ASP A 206 -14.10 10.68 5.92
N VAL A 207 -15.22 10.13 6.39
CA VAL A 207 -15.42 9.78 7.81
C VAL A 207 -15.91 8.33 7.90
N LEU A 208 -15.21 7.51 8.66
CA LEU A 208 -15.57 6.11 8.89
C LEU A 208 -15.78 5.84 10.37
N VAL A 209 -16.92 5.22 10.70
CA VAL A 209 -17.18 4.59 12.00
C VAL A 209 -16.90 3.11 11.86
N SER A 210 -15.79 2.65 12.41
CA SER A 210 -15.34 1.26 12.20
C SER A 210 -15.54 0.42 13.44
N VAL A 211 -16.27 -0.68 13.30
CA VAL A 211 -16.59 -1.58 14.40
C VAL A 211 -15.67 -2.80 14.43
N GLY A 212 -15.21 -3.13 15.62
CA GLY A 212 -14.50 -4.35 15.90
C GLY A 212 -15.33 -5.36 16.70
N ARG A 213 -14.72 -6.50 17.02
CA ARG A 213 -15.36 -7.52 17.87
C ARG A 213 -15.76 -7.01 19.25
N GLY A 214 -15.16 -5.90 19.72
CA GLY A 214 -15.50 -5.26 20.99
C GLY A 214 -16.91 -4.65 21.04
N ILE A 215 -17.65 -4.57 19.91
CA ILE A 215 -19.08 -4.23 19.89
C ILE A 215 -19.96 -5.31 20.58
N GLY A 216 -19.40 -6.50 20.78
CA GLY A 216 -20.04 -7.59 21.53
C GLY A 216 -20.87 -8.51 20.68
N ASP A 217 -21.96 -8.02 20.08
CA ASP A 217 -22.90 -8.81 19.27
C ASP A 217 -23.40 -8.01 18.05
N LYS A 218 -23.99 -8.76 17.08
CA LYS A 218 -24.64 -8.18 15.88
C LYS A 218 -25.78 -7.22 16.26
N GLU A 219 -26.50 -7.53 17.32
CA GLU A 219 -27.64 -6.74 17.81
C GLU A 219 -27.22 -5.33 18.25
N ASN A 220 -25.95 -5.10 18.52
CA ASN A 220 -25.40 -3.80 18.92
C ASN A 220 -24.96 -2.94 17.72
N LEU A 221 -24.94 -3.45 16.50
CA LEU A 221 -24.56 -2.69 15.30
C LEU A 221 -25.39 -1.42 15.09
N PRO A 222 -26.71 -1.40 15.39
CA PRO A 222 -27.50 -0.17 15.27
C PRO A 222 -26.92 1.04 16.02
N LEU A 223 -26.20 0.81 17.13
CA LEU A 223 -25.52 1.91 17.84
C LEU A 223 -24.46 2.58 16.98
N ALA A 224 -23.69 1.79 16.22
CA ALA A 224 -22.69 2.33 15.31
C ALA A 224 -23.32 2.98 14.07
N ASP A 225 -24.44 2.44 13.57
CA ASP A 225 -25.19 3.02 12.46
C ASP A 225 -25.79 4.39 12.84
N ASP A 226 -26.34 4.53 14.05
CA ASP A 226 -26.91 5.77 14.53
C ASP A 226 -25.82 6.86 14.75
N LEU A 227 -24.68 6.43 15.28
CA LEU A 227 -23.52 7.33 15.40
C LEU A 227 -23.02 7.76 14.02
N ALA A 228 -22.88 6.83 13.07
CA ALA A 228 -22.46 7.13 11.71
C ALA A 228 -23.40 8.13 11.04
N LYS A 229 -24.72 7.93 11.14
CA LYS A 229 -25.73 8.89 10.66
C LYS A 229 -25.59 10.26 11.32
N ALA A 230 -25.39 10.32 12.64
CA ALA A 230 -25.19 11.57 13.34
C ALA A 230 -23.92 12.30 12.89
N MET A 231 -22.87 11.58 12.51
CA MET A 231 -21.61 12.13 12.01
C MET A 231 -21.61 12.43 10.51
N GLY A 232 -22.59 11.95 9.74
CA GLY A 232 -22.54 11.95 8.28
C GLY A 232 -21.46 10.99 7.76
N ALA A 233 -21.28 9.87 8.43
CA ALA A 233 -20.26 8.86 8.20
C ALA A 233 -20.86 7.53 7.73
N VAL A 234 -20.00 6.61 7.36
CA VAL A 234 -20.36 5.24 6.97
C VAL A 234 -19.75 4.24 7.93
N VAL A 235 -20.50 3.16 8.22
CA VAL A 235 -20.01 2.05 9.05
C VAL A 235 -19.11 1.14 8.23
N SER A 236 -17.90 0.94 8.73
CA SER A 236 -16.94 -0.08 8.29
C SER A 236 -16.63 -1.07 9.42
N CYS A 237 -15.84 -2.08 9.16
CA CYS A 237 -15.54 -3.06 10.19
C CYS A 237 -14.16 -3.71 10.07
N SER A 238 -13.76 -4.39 11.14
CA SER A 238 -12.59 -5.27 11.13
C SER A 238 -12.96 -6.70 10.70
N ARG A 239 -11.98 -7.48 10.25
CA ARG A 239 -12.16 -8.86 9.79
C ARG A 239 -12.98 -9.77 10.74
N PRO A 240 -12.77 -9.77 12.08
CA PRO A 240 -13.55 -10.60 12.98
C PRO A 240 -15.08 -10.38 12.92
N VAL A 241 -15.52 -9.18 12.53
CA VAL A 241 -16.96 -8.86 12.35
C VAL A 241 -17.51 -9.52 11.09
N VAL A 242 -16.70 -9.55 10.01
CA VAL A 242 -17.04 -10.24 8.77
C VAL A 242 -17.01 -11.76 8.95
N ASP A 243 -15.99 -12.29 9.63
CA ASP A 243 -15.89 -13.72 9.93
C ASP A 243 -17.09 -14.21 10.76
N ALA A 244 -17.63 -13.35 11.64
CA ALA A 244 -18.87 -13.60 12.41
C ALA A 244 -20.16 -13.39 11.58
N LYS A 245 -20.06 -12.96 10.31
CA LYS A 245 -21.19 -12.64 9.41
C LYS A 245 -22.13 -11.56 9.95
N TRP A 246 -21.57 -10.60 10.67
CA TRP A 246 -22.33 -9.46 11.19
C TRP A 246 -22.43 -8.33 10.14
N LEU A 247 -21.37 -8.12 9.36
CA LEU A 247 -21.33 -7.18 8.23
C LEU A 247 -20.67 -7.83 7.01
N GLU A 248 -20.95 -7.27 5.84
CA GLU A 248 -20.43 -7.74 4.57
C GLU A 248 -18.92 -7.46 4.41
N LYS A 249 -18.25 -8.31 3.62
CA LYS A 249 -16.81 -8.17 3.33
C LYS A 249 -16.47 -6.84 2.63
N SER A 250 -17.42 -6.25 1.92
CA SER A 250 -17.28 -4.92 1.28
C SER A 250 -16.97 -3.80 2.28
N ARG A 251 -17.38 -3.97 3.54
CA ARG A 251 -17.14 -3.01 4.64
C ARG A 251 -15.88 -3.31 5.46
N GLN A 252 -15.15 -4.36 5.12
CA GLN A 252 -13.94 -4.75 5.86
C GLN A 252 -12.77 -3.83 5.54
N VAL A 253 -12.16 -3.23 6.55
CA VAL A 253 -10.87 -2.52 6.48
C VAL A 253 -9.73 -3.46 6.87
N GLY A 254 -8.64 -3.42 6.13
CA GLY A 254 -7.43 -4.20 6.42
C GLY A 254 -6.75 -4.73 5.17
N THR A 255 -5.59 -5.38 5.34
CA THR A 255 -4.80 -5.96 4.23
C THR A 255 -5.55 -7.05 3.45
N SER A 256 -6.51 -7.72 4.06
CA SER A 256 -7.39 -8.70 3.43
C SER A 256 -8.78 -8.16 3.07
N GLY A 257 -9.01 -6.86 3.28
CA GLY A 257 -10.24 -6.13 2.97
C GLY A 257 -9.99 -4.96 2.04
N LYS A 258 -10.61 -3.84 2.33
CA LYS A 258 -10.43 -2.58 1.61
C LYS A 258 -9.33 -1.73 2.24
N THR A 259 -8.59 -1.04 1.40
CA THR A 259 -7.72 0.07 1.81
C THR A 259 -8.52 1.35 1.77
N VAL A 260 -8.51 2.11 2.86
CA VAL A 260 -9.29 3.33 3.02
C VAL A 260 -8.37 4.50 3.40
N LYS A 261 -8.77 5.73 3.02
CA LYS A 261 -8.04 6.98 3.29
C LYS A 261 -8.97 8.05 3.85
N PRO A 262 -9.68 7.78 4.96
CA PRO A 262 -10.59 8.77 5.54
C PRO A 262 -9.82 9.91 6.18
N LYS A 263 -10.45 11.06 6.35
CA LYS A 263 -9.94 12.16 7.18
C LYS A 263 -10.08 11.85 8.67
N VAL A 264 -11.19 11.18 9.03
CA VAL A 264 -11.49 10.78 10.42
C VAL A 264 -11.84 9.29 10.46
N TYR A 265 -11.23 8.58 11.38
CA TYR A 265 -11.45 7.16 11.61
C TYR A 265 -11.80 6.90 13.08
N LEU A 266 -13.06 6.61 13.35
CA LEU A 266 -13.54 6.26 14.69
C LEU A 266 -13.53 4.73 14.86
N ALA A 267 -12.63 4.21 15.69
CA ALA A 267 -12.42 2.79 15.91
C ALA A 267 -13.13 2.34 17.20
N LEU A 268 -14.22 1.59 17.08
CA LEU A 268 -15.07 1.12 18.17
C LEU A 268 -14.79 -0.36 18.47
N GLY A 269 -14.13 -0.65 19.59
CA GLY A 269 -13.82 -2.03 20.00
C GLY A 269 -12.87 -2.77 19.06
N ILE A 270 -12.04 -2.04 18.32
CA ILE A 270 -10.98 -2.58 17.46
C ILE A 270 -9.68 -2.70 18.25
N SER A 271 -8.99 -3.83 18.11
CA SER A 271 -7.71 -4.06 18.81
C SER A 271 -6.54 -3.32 18.18
N GLY A 272 -6.59 -3.00 16.88
CA GLY A 272 -5.49 -2.37 16.16
C GLY A 272 -4.41 -3.36 15.71
N SER A 273 -4.81 -4.56 15.27
CA SER A 273 -3.87 -5.50 14.65
C SER A 273 -3.19 -4.88 13.42
N PHE A 274 -1.96 -5.28 13.15
CA PHE A 274 -1.19 -4.83 11.99
C PHE A 274 -1.95 -4.99 10.67
N GLN A 275 -2.67 -6.11 10.51
CA GLN A 275 -3.45 -6.38 9.30
C GLN A 275 -4.61 -5.38 9.12
N HIS A 276 -5.26 -4.97 10.21
CA HIS A 276 -6.32 -3.97 10.16
C HIS A 276 -5.74 -2.59 9.85
N MET A 277 -4.69 -2.19 10.59
CA MET A 277 -4.05 -0.90 10.40
C MET A 277 -3.36 -0.78 9.02
N GLY A 278 -2.91 -1.90 8.44
CA GLY A 278 -2.34 -1.95 7.10
C GLY A 278 -3.32 -1.52 5.98
N GLY A 279 -4.63 -1.62 6.23
CA GLY A 279 -5.67 -1.10 5.32
C GLY A 279 -6.01 0.37 5.54
N LEU A 280 -5.44 1.04 6.55
CA LEU A 280 -5.70 2.45 6.85
C LEU A 280 -4.52 3.29 6.35
N LYS A 281 -4.76 4.18 5.41
CA LYS A 281 -3.76 5.02 4.75
C LYS A 281 -4.12 6.51 4.87
N GLY A 282 -3.19 7.39 4.46
CA GLY A 282 -3.45 8.83 4.38
C GLY A 282 -3.36 9.58 5.71
N ASN A 283 -2.83 8.95 6.77
CA ASN A 283 -2.66 9.56 8.10
C ASN A 283 -3.96 10.19 8.67
N PRO A 284 -5.06 9.43 8.78
CA PRO A 284 -6.33 9.94 9.30
C PRO A 284 -6.24 10.35 10.75
N PHE A 285 -7.14 11.23 11.18
CA PHE A 285 -7.36 11.51 12.60
C PHE A 285 -8.09 10.31 13.23
N ILE A 286 -7.40 9.54 14.07
CA ILE A 286 -7.92 8.31 14.66
C ILE A 286 -8.43 8.58 16.08
N VAL A 287 -9.70 8.27 16.31
CA VAL A 287 -10.31 8.19 17.64
C VAL A 287 -10.57 6.73 17.96
N ALA A 288 -9.98 6.21 19.01
CA ALA A 288 -10.12 4.81 19.40
C ALA A 288 -10.86 4.66 20.73
N VAL A 289 -11.86 3.79 20.75
CA VAL A 289 -12.60 3.40 21.97
C VAL A 289 -12.40 1.91 22.22
N ASN A 290 -11.84 1.53 23.35
CA ASN A 290 -11.61 0.13 23.71
C ASN A 290 -11.62 -0.06 25.22
N LYS A 291 -12.19 -1.17 25.70
CA LYS A 291 -12.15 -1.56 27.12
C LYS A 291 -10.75 -1.91 27.62
N ASN A 292 -9.91 -2.45 26.73
CA ASN A 292 -8.55 -2.85 27.08
C ASN A 292 -7.59 -1.66 26.95
N PRO A 293 -7.07 -1.10 28.05
CA PRO A 293 -6.14 0.04 28.00
C PRO A 293 -4.82 -0.29 27.31
N LYS A 294 -4.51 -1.57 27.11
CA LYS A 294 -3.30 -2.06 26.42
C LYS A 294 -3.56 -2.41 24.95
N ALA A 295 -4.72 -2.07 24.41
CA ALA A 295 -5.01 -2.35 23.00
C ALA A 295 -4.03 -1.60 22.09
N PRO A 296 -3.38 -2.29 21.13
CA PRO A 296 -2.38 -1.68 20.23
C PRO A 296 -2.90 -0.48 19.45
N ILE A 297 -4.23 -0.37 19.22
CA ILE A 297 -4.85 0.75 18.54
C ILE A 297 -4.52 2.10 19.19
N PHE A 298 -4.33 2.14 20.51
CA PHE A 298 -4.03 3.37 21.24
C PHE A 298 -2.65 3.94 20.92
N GLN A 299 -1.72 3.13 20.43
CA GLN A 299 -0.40 3.60 20.00
C GLN A 299 -0.46 4.43 18.71
N MET A 300 -1.54 4.25 17.92
CA MET A 300 -1.74 4.93 16.64
C MET A 300 -2.87 5.96 16.70
N ALA A 301 -3.65 5.98 17.78
CA ALA A 301 -4.77 6.88 17.93
C ALA A 301 -4.32 8.29 18.34
N ASN A 302 -4.91 9.31 17.71
CA ASN A 302 -4.77 10.70 18.13
C ASN A 302 -5.53 10.96 19.44
N VAL A 303 -6.68 10.28 19.61
CA VAL A 303 -7.48 10.30 20.86
C VAL A 303 -7.84 8.87 21.24
N GLY A 304 -7.49 8.48 22.45
CA GLY A 304 -7.82 7.17 23.03
C GLY A 304 -8.81 7.30 24.17
N VAL A 305 -9.87 6.51 24.17
CA VAL A 305 -10.89 6.45 25.22
C VAL A 305 -10.94 5.02 25.75
N VAL A 306 -10.61 4.85 27.02
CA VAL A 306 -10.73 3.55 27.70
C VAL A 306 -12.14 3.46 28.28
N ALA A 307 -13.05 2.85 27.53
CA ALA A 307 -14.46 2.73 27.90
C ALA A 307 -15.13 1.51 27.25
N ASP A 308 -16.32 1.18 27.76
CA ASP A 308 -17.24 0.29 27.06
C ASP A 308 -17.85 1.00 25.85
N VAL A 309 -17.76 0.37 24.68
CA VAL A 309 -18.36 0.90 23.47
C VAL A 309 -19.88 1.05 23.60
N LEU A 310 -20.53 0.12 24.32
CA LEU A 310 -21.98 0.11 24.49
C LEU A 310 -22.49 1.26 25.40
N GLU A 311 -21.66 1.76 26.28
CA GLU A 311 -21.96 2.92 27.13
C GLU A 311 -21.56 4.22 26.45
N PHE A 312 -20.37 4.25 25.83
CA PHE A 312 -19.79 5.45 25.27
C PHE A 312 -20.51 5.93 23.99
N VAL A 313 -20.87 5.01 23.09
CA VAL A 313 -21.42 5.36 21.77
C VAL A 313 -22.76 6.09 21.86
N PRO A 314 -23.74 5.65 22.69
CA PRO A 314 -25.00 6.39 22.85
C PRO A 314 -24.81 7.83 23.35
N GLU A 315 -23.95 8.03 24.34
CA GLU A 315 -23.66 9.36 24.88
C GLU A 315 -22.99 10.27 23.84
N LEU A 316 -22.03 9.75 23.09
CA LEU A 316 -21.37 10.47 22.02
C LEU A 316 -22.38 10.86 20.93
N THR A 317 -23.26 9.94 20.54
CA THR A 317 -24.29 10.17 19.52
C THR A 317 -25.20 11.32 19.89
N GLU A 318 -25.69 11.35 21.14
CA GLU A 318 -26.55 12.43 21.63
C GLU A 318 -25.82 13.78 21.69
N LYS A 319 -24.57 13.78 22.12
CA LYS A 319 -23.76 15.02 22.12
C LYS A 319 -23.53 15.57 20.70
N ILE A 320 -23.28 14.69 19.73
CA ILE A 320 -23.10 15.11 18.33
C ILE A 320 -24.40 15.67 17.76
N LYS A 321 -25.55 15.04 18.03
CA LYS A 321 -26.86 15.54 17.59
C LYS A 321 -27.18 16.91 18.17
N THR A 322 -26.80 17.17 19.42
CA THR A 322 -27.04 18.43 20.09
C THR A 322 -26.06 19.54 19.73
N ALA A 323 -24.88 19.18 19.16
CA ALA A 323 -23.87 20.16 18.75
C ALA A 323 -24.03 20.65 17.30
N LYS A 324 -24.95 20.05 16.54
CA LYS A 324 -25.36 20.49 15.18
C LYS A 324 -26.53 21.44 15.25
#